data_8a4c0b55ac072443b72ffc9eb9f1f28e
#
_entry.id   8a4c0b55ac072443b72ffc9eb9f1f28e
#
_cell.length_a   1.000
_cell.length_b   1.000
_cell.length_c   1.000
_cell.angle_alpha   90.00
_cell.angle_beta   90.00
_cell.angle_gamma   90.00
#
_symmetry.space_group_name_H-M   'P 1'
#
loop_
_entity.id
_entity.type
_entity.pdbx_description
1 polymer ?
#
loop_
_entity_poly.entity_id
_entity_poly.type
_entity_poly.pdbx_seq_one_letter_code
_entity_poly.pdbx_strand_id
1 'polypeptide(L)'
;MATDAPPEERLWGQVTALLHRITDENNREFRFMQREFTNPTGLLEEVMREEIRPLQQRTEKMVRELLGPQVAEREVLFCEVGIISQCINPMVVRDRLKEGEEKQDGPRRIDDIEAYARHVVTFSLAGIIAVRAAAEAVREGRKAKSPGKGSRP
;
A
#
# COMPACT_ATOMS: atom_id res chain seq x y z
N MET A 1 -7.55 11.11 17.51
CA MET A 1 -6.36 11.06 18.36
C MET A 1 -5.17 10.29 17.75
N ALA A 2 -5.01 10.23 16.45
CA ALA A 2 -3.90 9.48 15.84
C ALA A 2 -3.04 10.32 14.87
N THR A 3 -3.10 11.64 15.00
CA THR A 3 -2.42 12.55 14.06
C THR A 3 -0.98 12.87 14.48
N ASP A 4 -0.59 12.51 15.69
CA ASP A 4 0.71 12.88 16.27
C ASP A 4 1.74 11.72 16.32
N ALA A 5 1.31 10.49 15.96
CA ALA A 5 2.21 9.36 15.92
C ALA A 5 3.14 9.43 14.67
N PRO A 6 4.37 8.92 14.76
CA PRO A 6 5.26 8.80 13.61
C PRO A 6 4.60 8.10 12.41
N PRO A 7 4.95 8.46 11.15
CA PRO A 7 4.33 7.85 9.98
C PRO A 7 4.44 6.32 9.95
N GLU A 8 5.53 5.76 10.47
CA GLU A 8 5.76 4.31 10.57
C GLU A 8 4.74 3.63 11.49
N GLU A 9 4.45 4.22 12.64
CA GLU A 9 3.45 3.71 13.59
C GLU A 9 2.04 3.81 13.02
N ARG A 10 1.74 4.91 12.32
CA ARG A 10 0.46 5.10 11.64
C ARG A 10 0.28 4.09 10.51
N LEU A 11 1.35 3.79 9.74
CA LEU A 11 1.34 2.77 8.71
C LEU A 11 1.08 1.39 9.31
N TRP A 12 1.77 1.06 10.41
CA TRP A 12 1.53 -0.20 11.14
C TRP A 12 0.07 -0.34 11.55
N GLY A 13 -0.49 0.67 12.22
CA GLY A 13 -1.89 0.66 12.66
C GLY A 13 -2.87 0.52 11.51
N GLN A 14 -2.63 1.20 10.39
CA GLN A 14 -3.49 1.13 9.22
C GLN A 14 -3.43 -0.23 8.52
N VAL A 15 -2.24 -0.77 8.30
CA VAL A 15 -2.05 -2.08 7.67
C VAL A 15 -2.69 -3.18 8.52
N THR A 16 -2.44 -3.17 9.81
CA THR A 16 -3.00 -4.16 10.75
C THR A 16 -4.53 -4.08 10.77
N ALA A 17 -5.10 -2.89 10.92
CA ALA A 17 -6.55 -2.71 10.93
C ALA A 17 -7.20 -3.14 9.61
N LEU A 18 -6.58 -2.82 8.48
CA LEU A 18 -7.07 -3.22 7.17
C LEU A 18 -7.03 -4.73 6.98
N LEU A 19 -5.93 -5.38 7.34
CA LEU A 19 -5.78 -6.83 7.22
C LEU A 19 -6.78 -7.58 8.10
N HIS A 20 -6.98 -7.16 9.34
CA HIS A 20 -8.00 -7.75 10.20
C HIS A 20 -9.41 -7.58 9.63
N ARG A 21 -9.73 -6.40 9.12
CA ARG A 21 -11.01 -6.13 8.47
C ARG A 21 -11.24 -7.00 7.23
N ILE A 22 -10.22 -7.14 6.38
CA ILE A 22 -10.28 -7.92 5.14
C ILE A 22 -10.36 -9.42 5.41
N THR A 23 -9.78 -9.90 6.50
CA THR A 23 -9.76 -11.32 6.84
C THR A 23 -10.92 -11.75 7.75
N ASP A 24 -11.72 -10.81 8.24
CA ASP A 24 -12.93 -11.10 9.01
C ASP A 24 -14.04 -11.64 8.10
N GLU A 25 -14.29 -12.93 8.18
CA GLU A 25 -15.33 -13.63 7.38
C GLU A 25 -16.75 -13.15 7.70
N ASN A 26 -16.96 -12.50 8.83
CA ASN A 26 -18.24 -11.94 9.23
C ASN A 26 -18.48 -10.53 8.68
N ASN A 27 -17.46 -9.92 8.10
CA ASN A 27 -17.56 -8.58 7.54
C ASN A 27 -18.41 -8.59 6.25
N ARG A 28 -19.58 -7.94 6.29
CA ARG A 28 -20.49 -7.86 5.14
C ARG A 28 -19.89 -7.07 3.97
N GLU A 29 -19.11 -6.04 4.26
CA GLU A 29 -18.44 -5.23 3.24
C GLU A 29 -17.39 -6.05 2.50
N PHE A 30 -16.67 -6.89 3.23
CA PHE A 30 -15.71 -7.82 2.66
C PHE A 30 -16.37 -8.79 1.67
N ARG A 31 -17.48 -9.44 2.07
CA ARG A 31 -18.22 -10.35 1.20
C ARG A 31 -18.79 -9.65 -0.02
N PHE A 32 -19.23 -8.40 0.14
CA PHE A 32 -19.72 -7.59 -0.95
C PHE A 32 -18.60 -7.25 -1.94
N MET A 33 -17.45 -6.76 -1.47
CA MET A 33 -16.29 -6.47 -2.31
C MET A 33 -15.83 -7.70 -3.08
N GLN A 34 -15.74 -8.83 -2.40
CA GLN A 34 -15.39 -10.11 -2.98
C GLN A 34 -16.32 -10.51 -4.13
N ARG A 35 -17.62 -10.37 -3.91
CA ARG A 35 -18.65 -10.65 -4.90
C ARG A 35 -18.57 -9.73 -6.12
N GLU A 36 -18.33 -8.44 -5.89
CA GLU A 36 -18.21 -7.45 -6.95
C GLU A 36 -16.94 -7.64 -7.79
N PHE A 37 -15.84 -8.10 -7.19
CA PHE A 37 -14.63 -8.48 -7.95
C PHE A 37 -14.88 -9.69 -8.86
N THR A 38 -15.73 -10.63 -8.42
CA THR A 38 -16.02 -11.84 -9.18
C THR A 38 -17.12 -11.61 -10.24
N ASN A 39 -18.10 -10.77 -9.91
CA ASN A 39 -19.24 -10.47 -10.79
C ASN A 39 -19.66 -9.00 -10.64
N PRO A 40 -19.01 -8.07 -11.38
CA PRO A 40 -19.24 -6.64 -11.25
C PRO A 40 -20.68 -6.25 -11.54
N THR A 41 -21.36 -5.61 -10.58
CA THR A 41 -22.73 -5.06 -10.74
C THR A 41 -22.74 -3.55 -10.97
N GLY A 42 -21.59 -2.89 -10.84
CA GLY A 42 -21.45 -1.42 -10.91
C GLY A 42 -21.57 -0.72 -9.56
N LEU A 43 -21.98 -1.43 -8.50
CA LEU A 43 -22.04 -0.91 -7.13
C LEU A 43 -20.62 -0.74 -6.52
N LEU A 44 -19.62 -1.38 -7.11
CA LEU A 44 -18.24 -1.29 -6.67
C LEU A 44 -17.71 0.15 -6.70
N GLU A 45 -18.14 0.94 -7.68
CA GLU A 45 -17.67 2.32 -7.83
C GLU A 45 -18.08 3.19 -6.64
N GLU A 46 -19.28 2.99 -6.10
CA GLU A 46 -19.76 3.70 -4.91
C GLU A 46 -18.98 3.29 -3.65
N VAL A 47 -18.79 1.99 -3.45
CA VAL A 47 -17.98 1.44 -2.34
C VAL A 47 -16.53 1.89 -2.44
N MET A 48 -15.94 1.89 -3.63
CA MET A 48 -14.59 2.41 -3.86
C MET A 48 -14.48 3.88 -3.49
N ARG A 49 -15.50 4.67 -3.74
CA ARG A 49 -15.51 6.09 -3.40
C ARG A 49 -15.63 6.32 -1.91
N GLU A 50 -16.48 5.59 -1.22
CA GLU A 50 -16.79 5.82 0.20
C GLU A 50 -15.78 5.17 1.14
N GLU A 51 -15.30 3.97 0.84
CA GLU A 51 -14.49 3.17 1.73
C GLU A 51 -12.99 3.14 1.35
N ILE A 52 -12.70 2.99 0.07
CA ILE A 52 -11.32 2.81 -0.39
C ILE A 52 -10.61 4.14 -0.58
N ARG A 53 -11.29 5.15 -1.11
CA ARG A 53 -10.66 6.45 -1.33
C ARG A 53 -10.14 7.12 -0.06
N PRO A 54 -10.85 7.13 1.08
CA PRO A 54 -10.30 7.66 2.34
C PRO A 54 -9.09 6.87 2.84
N LEU A 55 -9.05 5.55 2.60
CA LEU A 55 -7.91 4.71 2.91
C LEU A 55 -6.69 5.07 2.05
N GLN A 56 -6.88 5.19 0.75
CA GLN A 56 -5.84 5.62 -0.19
C GLN A 56 -5.28 6.99 0.19
N GLN A 57 -6.11 7.97 0.49
CA GLN A 57 -5.68 9.31 0.89
C GLN A 57 -4.85 9.30 2.17
N ARG A 58 -5.21 8.49 3.15
CA ARG A 58 -4.42 8.33 4.39
C ARG A 58 -3.08 7.67 4.11
N THR A 59 -3.06 6.62 3.30
CA THR A 59 -1.83 5.93 2.89
C THR A 59 -0.93 6.86 2.10
N GLU A 60 -1.47 7.58 1.13
CA GLU A 60 -0.76 8.56 0.32
C GLU A 60 -0.10 9.63 1.20
N LYS A 61 -0.83 10.17 2.18
CA LYS A 61 -0.28 11.16 3.12
C LYS A 61 0.91 10.61 3.90
N MET A 62 0.81 9.40 4.44
CA MET A 62 1.90 8.76 5.17
C MET A 62 3.11 8.48 4.28
N VAL A 63 2.87 7.96 3.08
CA VAL A 63 3.91 7.70 2.08
C VAL A 63 4.64 9.00 1.72
N ARG A 64 3.89 10.07 1.49
CA ARG A 64 4.45 11.39 1.18
C ARG A 64 5.34 11.94 2.29
N GLU A 65 4.91 11.79 3.54
CA GLU A 65 5.72 12.17 4.71
C GLU A 65 7.03 11.37 4.78
N LEU A 66 6.97 10.07 4.52
CA LEU A 66 8.14 9.17 4.53
C LEU A 66 9.11 9.42 3.36
N LEU A 67 8.59 9.64 2.16
CA LEU A 67 9.39 9.92 0.97
C LEU A 67 10.03 11.31 1.00
N GLY A 68 9.37 12.26 1.64
CA GLY A 68 9.79 13.67 1.66
C GLY A 68 9.39 14.45 0.40
N PRO A 69 9.61 15.79 0.42
CA PRO A 69 9.06 16.71 -0.59
C PRO A 69 9.77 16.65 -1.95
N GLN A 70 10.88 15.95 -2.05
CA GLN A 70 11.73 15.93 -3.26
C GLN A 70 11.40 14.77 -4.21
N VAL A 71 10.47 13.91 -3.85
CA VAL A 71 10.10 12.73 -4.63
C VAL A 71 8.92 13.06 -5.55
N ALA A 72 8.96 12.53 -6.77
CA ALA A 72 7.92 12.76 -7.76
C ALA A 72 6.57 12.14 -7.32
N GLU A 73 5.46 12.78 -7.68
CA GLU A 73 4.10 12.33 -7.35
C GLU A 73 3.81 10.88 -7.79
N ARG A 74 4.37 10.47 -8.93
CA ARG A 74 4.21 9.09 -9.41
C ARG A 74 4.82 8.05 -8.47
N GLU A 75 5.91 8.38 -7.79
CA GLU A 75 6.55 7.46 -6.83
C GLU A 75 5.73 7.35 -5.55
N VAL A 76 5.07 8.44 -5.14
CA VAL A 76 4.10 8.42 -4.05
C VAL A 76 2.95 7.48 -4.39
N LEU A 77 2.39 7.61 -5.58
CA LEU A 77 1.33 6.73 -6.08
C LEU A 77 1.78 5.26 -6.16
N PHE A 78 2.98 4.98 -6.66
CA PHE A 78 3.48 3.62 -6.79
C PHE A 78 3.68 2.96 -5.42
N CYS A 79 4.20 3.69 -4.45
CA CYS A 79 4.33 3.20 -3.08
C CYS A 79 2.96 2.96 -2.42
N GLU A 80 2.01 3.87 -2.59
CA GLU A 80 0.64 3.74 -2.09
C GLU A 80 -0.04 2.50 -2.67
N VAL A 81 -0.03 2.35 -4.00
CA VAL A 81 -0.59 1.18 -4.71
C VAL A 81 0.08 -0.11 -4.24
N GLY A 82 1.40 -0.09 -4.05
CA GLY A 82 2.14 -1.25 -3.56
C GLY A 82 1.68 -1.70 -2.17
N ILE A 83 1.48 -0.77 -1.24
CA ILE A 83 1.00 -1.07 0.12
C ILE A 83 -0.42 -1.63 0.08
N ILE A 84 -1.34 -0.93 -0.59
CA ILE A 84 -2.75 -1.33 -0.65
C ILE A 84 -2.91 -2.69 -1.33
N SER A 85 -2.19 -2.93 -2.42
CA SER A 85 -2.22 -4.21 -3.13
C SER A 85 -1.77 -5.38 -2.28
N GLN A 86 -0.74 -5.22 -1.47
CA GLN A 86 -0.30 -6.25 -0.53
C GLN A 86 -1.39 -6.55 0.51
N CYS A 87 -2.08 -5.53 1.00
CA CYS A 87 -3.16 -5.73 1.96
C CYS A 87 -4.38 -6.43 1.35
N ILE A 88 -4.71 -6.14 0.10
CA ILE A 88 -5.87 -6.73 -0.59
C ILE A 88 -5.59 -8.14 -1.10
N ASN A 89 -4.33 -8.46 -1.42
CA ASN A 89 -3.95 -9.74 -2.01
C ASN A 89 -4.46 -10.98 -1.25
N PRO A 90 -4.41 -11.04 0.09
CA PRO A 90 -4.92 -12.20 0.85
C PRO A 90 -6.39 -12.50 0.57
N MET A 91 -7.19 -11.47 0.32
CA MET A 91 -8.60 -11.61 -0.04
C MET A 91 -8.76 -12.32 -1.40
N VAL A 92 -8.04 -11.86 -2.39
CA VAL A 92 -8.12 -12.40 -3.77
C VAL A 92 -7.63 -13.84 -3.83
N VAL A 93 -6.50 -14.14 -3.17
CA VAL A 93 -5.92 -15.49 -3.16
C VAL A 93 -6.80 -16.47 -2.38
N ARG A 94 -7.39 -16.02 -1.26
CA ARG A 94 -8.26 -16.85 -0.43
C ARG A 94 -9.51 -17.30 -1.18
N ASP A 95 -10.07 -16.47 -2.04
CA ASP A 95 -11.25 -16.81 -2.85
C ASP A 95 -10.94 -17.84 -3.93
N ARG A 96 -9.81 -17.68 -4.60
CA ARG A 96 -9.38 -18.67 -5.60
C ARG A 96 -9.16 -20.06 -5.00
N LEU A 97 -8.89 -20.14 -3.70
CA LEU A 97 -8.69 -21.41 -2.98
C LEU A 97 -10.01 -22.00 -2.44
N LYS A 98 -11.09 -21.21 -2.33
CA LYS A 98 -12.42 -21.68 -1.91
C LYS A 98 -13.22 -22.33 -3.04
N GLU A 99 -12.93 -22.03 -4.29
CA GLU A 99 -13.64 -22.56 -5.46
C GLU A 99 -13.15 -23.94 -5.91
N GLY A 100 -12.91 -24.86 -4.98
CA GLY A 100 -13.06 -26.28 -5.26
C GLY A 100 -11.85 -27.03 -5.78
N GLU A 101 -10.65 -26.60 -5.53
CA GLU A 101 -9.48 -27.43 -5.80
C GLU A 101 -8.64 -27.64 -4.54
N GLU A 102 -8.98 -28.69 -3.81
CA GLU A 102 -8.03 -29.40 -2.94
C GLU A 102 -6.92 -29.97 -3.84
N LYS A 103 -5.93 -29.19 -4.17
CA LYS A 103 -4.75 -29.69 -4.88
C LYS A 103 -3.53 -29.71 -3.97
N GLN A 104 -3.04 -30.84 -3.91
CA GLN A 104 -1.87 -31.58 -3.46
C GLN A 104 -0.58 -30.83 -3.11
N ASP A 105 -0.42 -29.57 -3.43
CA ASP A 105 0.66 -28.73 -2.95
C ASP A 105 0.06 -27.72 -1.98
N GLY A 106 0.37 -27.88 -0.70
CA GLY A 106 -0.22 -27.13 0.40
C GLY A 106 -0.43 -25.66 0.12
N PRO A 107 -1.53 -25.10 0.57
CA PRO A 107 -1.97 -23.79 0.15
C PRO A 107 -0.94 -22.72 0.51
N ARG A 108 -0.63 -21.86 -0.43
CA ARG A 108 0.00 -20.57 -0.16
C ARG A 108 -1.02 -19.70 0.58
N ARG A 109 -1.33 -20.10 1.82
CA ARG A 109 -2.26 -19.41 2.70
C ARG A 109 -1.48 -18.49 3.62
N ILE A 110 -2.02 -17.31 3.82
CA ILE A 110 -1.62 -16.44 4.90
C ILE A 110 -2.47 -16.87 6.08
N ASP A 111 -1.89 -17.65 6.97
CA ASP A 111 -2.50 -18.22 8.17
C ASP A 111 -2.20 -17.39 9.44
N ASP A 112 -1.15 -16.59 9.39
CA ASP A 112 -0.76 -15.66 10.46
C ASP A 112 -0.84 -14.21 9.95
N ILE A 113 -1.95 -13.54 10.23
CA ILE A 113 -2.22 -12.17 9.81
C ILE A 113 -1.27 -11.19 10.47
N GLU A 114 -0.88 -11.41 11.71
CA GLU A 114 0.07 -10.52 12.41
C GLU A 114 1.48 -10.62 11.81
N ALA A 115 1.93 -11.82 11.48
CA ALA A 115 3.19 -12.02 10.79
C ALA A 115 3.16 -11.38 9.40
N TYR A 116 2.05 -11.51 8.68
CA TYR A 116 1.88 -10.90 7.37
C TYR A 116 1.84 -9.37 7.46
N ALA A 117 1.14 -8.79 8.44
CA ALA A 117 1.13 -7.35 8.68
C ALA A 117 2.54 -6.82 8.93
N ARG A 118 3.33 -7.50 9.77
CA ARG A 118 4.73 -7.15 10.00
C ARG A 118 5.55 -7.19 8.71
N HIS A 119 5.33 -8.20 7.89
CA HIS A 119 6.00 -8.31 6.58
C HIS A 119 5.64 -7.14 5.67
N VAL A 120 4.35 -6.85 5.50
CA VAL A 120 3.88 -5.75 4.64
C VAL A 120 4.48 -4.42 5.07
N VAL A 121 4.49 -4.12 6.36
CA VAL A 121 5.06 -2.87 6.88
C VAL A 121 6.58 -2.82 6.67
N THR A 122 7.29 -3.88 7.03
CA THR A 122 8.75 -3.95 6.86
C THR A 122 9.17 -3.80 5.40
N PHE A 123 8.50 -4.53 4.50
CA PHE A 123 8.77 -4.48 3.07
C PHE A 123 8.47 -3.09 2.49
N SER A 124 7.34 -2.50 2.88
CA SER A 124 6.91 -1.18 2.42
C SER A 124 7.87 -0.09 2.89
N LEU A 125 8.26 -0.09 4.17
CA LEU A 125 9.21 0.88 4.70
C LEU A 125 10.59 0.77 4.03
N ALA A 126 11.09 -0.44 3.84
CA ALA A 126 12.34 -0.66 3.12
C ALA A 126 12.28 -0.16 1.67
N GLY A 127 11.18 -0.42 0.98
CA GLY A 127 10.93 0.08 -0.38
C GLY A 127 10.87 1.60 -0.44
N ILE A 128 10.16 2.24 0.48
CA ILE A 128 10.05 3.71 0.57
C ILE A 128 11.42 4.34 0.81
N ILE A 129 12.24 3.78 1.71
CA ILE A 129 13.61 4.24 1.96
C ILE A 129 14.46 4.15 0.69
N ALA A 130 14.37 3.04 -0.05
CA ALA A 130 15.10 2.85 -1.29
C ALA A 130 14.67 3.84 -2.39
N VAL A 131 13.36 4.07 -2.54
CA VAL A 131 12.81 5.04 -3.50
C VAL A 131 13.29 6.46 -3.17
N ARG A 132 13.24 6.84 -1.91
CA ARG A 132 13.74 8.13 -1.43
C ARG A 132 15.22 8.31 -1.74
N ALA A 133 16.06 7.33 -1.41
CA ALA A 133 17.49 7.37 -1.67
C ALA A 133 17.81 7.50 -3.16
N ALA A 134 17.10 6.79 -4.02
CA ALA A 134 17.24 6.89 -5.46
C ALA A 134 16.89 8.29 -6.00
N ALA A 135 15.83 8.91 -5.49
CA ALA A 135 15.44 10.27 -5.86
C ALA A 135 16.47 11.31 -5.41
N GLU A 136 17.04 11.17 -4.22
CA GLU A 136 18.10 12.04 -3.69
C GLU A 136 19.38 11.94 -4.54
N ALA A 137 19.79 10.73 -4.93
CA ALA A 137 20.98 10.51 -5.78
C ALA A 137 20.83 11.16 -7.16
N VAL A 138 19.67 11.07 -7.78
CA VAL A 138 19.36 11.72 -9.08
C VAL A 138 19.47 13.24 -8.95
N ARG A 139 19.01 13.82 -7.85
CA ARG A 139 19.07 15.27 -7.61
C ARG A 139 20.50 15.75 -7.42
N GLU A 140 21.30 15.02 -6.67
CA GLU A 140 22.72 15.33 -6.46
C GLU A 140 23.53 15.26 -7.76
N GLY A 141 23.29 14.23 -8.57
CA GLY A 141 23.91 14.10 -9.88
C GLY A 141 23.56 15.24 -10.86
N ARG A 142 22.33 15.78 -10.77
CA ARG A 142 21.94 16.96 -11.57
C ARG A 142 22.62 18.24 -11.10
N LYS A 143 22.76 18.44 -9.80
CA LYS A 143 23.47 19.60 -9.23
C LYS A 143 24.95 19.60 -9.64
N ALA A 144 25.60 18.44 -9.63
CA ALA A 144 26.99 18.30 -10.02
C ALA A 144 27.24 18.56 -11.52
N LYS A 145 26.23 18.33 -12.38
CA LYS A 145 26.30 18.56 -13.84
C LYS A 145 25.92 19.96 -14.28
N SER A 146 25.47 20.85 -13.40
CA SER A 146 25.20 22.27 -13.69
C SER A 146 26.43 23.10 -13.27
N PRO A 147 27.42 23.33 -14.17
CA PRO A 147 28.49 24.24 -13.87
C PRO A 147 27.94 25.66 -13.81
N GLY A 148 28.22 26.35 -12.72
CA GLY A 148 27.83 27.74 -12.54
C GLY A 148 28.10 28.54 -13.80
N LYS A 149 27.10 29.23 -14.33
CA LYS A 149 27.31 30.30 -15.31
C LYS A 149 28.20 31.33 -14.64
N GLY A 150 29.47 31.24 -14.99
CA GLY A 150 30.44 32.21 -14.58
C GLY A 150 30.00 33.59 -15.01
N SER A 151 29.92 34.49 -14.08
CA SER A 151 29.92 35.92 -14.33
C SER A 151 31.10 36.24 -15.22
N ARG A 152 30.83 36.75 -16.40
CA ARG A 152 31.83 37.51 -17.17
C ARG A 152 31.74 38.95 -16.70
N PRO A 153 32.92 39.58 -16.51
CA PRO A 153 33.03 40.99 -16.16
C PRO A 153 32.54 41.90 -17.25
#